data_afd32d66a985a47315e749aaaaf58949
#
_entry.id   afd32d66a985a47315e749aaaaf58949
#
_cell.length_a   1.000
_cell.length_b   1.000
_cell.length_c   1.000
_cell.angle_alpha   90.00
_cell.angle_beta   90.00
_cell.angle_gamma   90.00
#
_symmetry.space_group_name_H-M   'P 1'
#
loop_
_entity.id
_entity.type
_entity.pdbx_description
1 polymer ?
#
loop_
_entity_poly.entity_id
_entity_poly.type
_entity_poly.pdbx_seq_one_letter_code
_entity_poly.pdbx_strand_id
1 'polypeptide(L)'
;MLIGEVARRSGVSPRMLRHYDALGLVRPTGRTAGGYRAYSAEDVRRIFHVESLRSLGLSLKQIGRALEDPAFSPSALVGDLIRWTEDRLERERELLARLRAIDASAPADWQDVLHVVSLMQGLDSASAARRQQTVLGRPEGAALPAELLAGAVLSESDPVVAGALRWALARSDGDGLATLAAGLHSDDADVRRRAVLAIAALPETPAASEALAEVLGDADPTVRGQAALALGGRGVGAAVPALVGMVVEGVNDVDAAEVLGALSRDPDRAERIMAALVGELAAPSAGPATRIRLAQALVELSGDAPLEVLRGLARDDDRAVALVASAFVGVLDKRSAEDRGDPPPVDSGGDGRPSDAR
;
A
#
# COMPACT_ATOMS: atom_id res chain seq x y z
N MET A 1 6.14 1.91 -65.62
CA MET A 1 6.20 0.47 -65.23
C MET A 1 4.80 -0.10 -65.18
N LEU A 2 4.63 -1.36 -65.57
CA LEU A 2 3.35 -2.06 -65.49
C LEU A 2 3.05 -2.56 -64.08
N ILE A 3 1.78 -2.75 -63.72
CA ILE A 3 1.33 -3.13 -62.37
C ILE A 3 2.06 -4.39 -61.82
N GLY A 4 2.38 -5.37 -62.66
CA GLY A 4 3.11 -6.57 -62.23
C GLY A 4 4.57 -6.29 -61.86
N GLU A 5 5.23 -5.36 -62.56
CA GLU A 5 6.58 -4.92 -62.26
C GLU A 5 6.64 -4.08 -60.97
N VAL A 6 5.67 -3.19 -60.82
CA VAL A 6 5.50 -2.38 -59.57
C VAL A 6 5.26 -3.28 -58.39
N ALA A 7 4.38 -4.30 -58.52
CA ALA A 7 4.12 -5.27 -57.46
C ALA A 7 5.39 -6.02 -57.02
N ARG A 8 6.21 -6.49 -57.95
CA ARG A 8 7.47 -7.15 -57.61
C ARG A 8 8.46 -6.23 -56.92
N ARG A 9 8.51 -4.92 -57.33
CA ARG A 9 9.46 -3.94 -56.80
C ARG A 9 9.03 -3.41 -55.43
N SER A 10 7.74 -3.21 -55.21
CA SER A 10 7.19 -2.64 -53.96
C SER A 10 6.82 -3.71 -52.92
N GLY A 11 6.74 -4.97 -53.28
CA GLY A 11 6.22 -6.04 -52.41
C GLY A 11 4.68 -6.00 -52.26
N VAL A 12 4.01 -5.08 -52.93
CA VAL A 12 2.54 -4.87 -52.83
C VAL A 12 1.82 -5.69 -53.88
N SER A 13 0.84 -6.47 -53.50
CA SER A 13 0.10 -7.29 -54.45
C SER A 13 -0.63 -6.43 -55.49
N PRO A 14 -0.81 -6.93 -56.77
CA PRO A 14 -1.57 -6.19 -57.77
C PRO A 14 -3.04 -5.88 -57.35
N ARG A 15 -3.61 -6.71 -56.50
CA ARG A 15 -4.94 -6.49 -55.92
C ARG A 15 -4.94 -5.25 -54.98
N MET A 16 -3.91 -5.14 -54.14
CA MET A 16 -3.76 -4.02 -53.23
C MET A 16 -3.48 -2.70 -54.00
N LEU A 17 -2.63 -2.74 -55.04
CA LEU A 17 -2.38 -1.59 -55.91
C LEU A 17 -3.65 -1.07 -56.59
N ARG A 18 -4.56 -1.97 -57.00
CA ARG A 18 -5.88 -1.57 -57.52
C ARG A 18 -6.76 -0.96 -56.46
N HIS A 19 -6.65 -1.46 -55.23
CA HIS A 19 -7.38 -0.89 -54.08
C HIS A 19 -6.87 0.52 -53.73
N TYR A 20 -5.56 0.74 -53.78
CA TYR A 20 -4.97 2.08 -53.61
C TYR A 20 -5.41 3.05 -54.69
N ASP A 21 -5.50 2.61 -55.92
CA ASP A 21 -6.05 3.39 -57.04
C ASP A 21 -7.55 3.73 -56.79
N ALA A 22 -8.35 2.76 -56.37
CA ALA A 22 -9.76 2.97 -56.06
C ALA A 22 -9.99 3.94 -54.90
N LEU A 23 -9.08 3.98 -53.93
CA LEU A 23 -9.12 4.92 -52.78
C LEU A 23 -8.46 6.27 -53.10
N GLY A 24 -7.91 6.46 -54.29
CA GLY A 24 -7.19 7.68 -54.67
C GLY A 24 -5.82 7.86 -54.04
N LEU A 25 -5.35 6.90 -53.24
CA LEU A 25 -4.05 6.94 -52.56
C LEU A 25 -2.88 6.96 -53.51
N VAL A 26 -2.93 6.15 -54.57
CA VAL A 26 -1.96 6.07 -55.62
C VAL A 26 -2.67 5.94 -56.96
N ARG A 27 -2.63 6.95 -57.78
CA ARG A 27 -3.26 6.93 -59.12
C ARG A 27 -2.20 6.68 -60.18
N PRO A 28 -2.39 5.65 -61.05
CA PRO A 28 -1.45 5.41 -62.12
C PRO A 28 -1.43 6.66 -63.06
N THR A 29 -0.23 7.10 -63.41
CA THR A 29 -0.02 8.30 -64.24
C THR A 29 -0.61 8.15 -65.64
N GLY A 30 -0.79 6.89 -66.12
CA GLY A 30 -1.36 6.67 -67.46
C GLY A 30 -1.82 5.23 -67.66
N ARG A 31 -2.25 4.97 -68.92
CA ARG A 31 -2.56 3.63 -69.40
C ARG A 31 -1.79 3.35 -70.68
N THR A 32 -1.35 2.15 -70.92
CA THR A 32 -0.73 1.72 -72.18
C THR A 32 -1.75 1.68 -73.32
N ALA A 33 -1.31 1.56 -74.56
CA ALA A 33 -2.18 1.38 -75.72
C ALA A 33 -3.11 0.16 -75.58
N GLY A 34 -2.72 -0.86 -74.78
CA GLY A 34 -3.54 -2.03 -74.44
C GLY A 34 -4.43 -1.85 -73.19
N GLY A 35 -4.59 -0.63 -72.63
CA GLY A 35 -5.44 -0.32 -71.48
C GLY A 35 -4.86 -0.69 -70.10
N TYR A 36 -3.64 -1.22 -70.03
CA TYR A 36 -3.01 -1.60 -68.75
C TYR A 36 -2.52 -0.34 -67.99
N ARG A 37 -2.66 -0.37 -66.65
CA ARG A 37 -2.19 0.70 -65.74
C ARG A 37 -0.67 0.86 -65.86
N ALA A 38 -0.20 2.09 -66.12
CA ALA A 38 1.20 2.49 -66.16
C ALA A 38 1.52 3.43 -65.00
N TYR A 39 2.54 3.10 -64.25
CA TYR A 39 3.00 3.84 -63.10
C TYR A 39 4.33 4.57 -63.39
N SER A 40 4.41 5.83 -62.98
CA SER A 40 5.64 6.62 -63.03
C SER A 40 6.59 6.26 -61.88
N ALA A 41 7.80 6.81 -61.90
CA ALA A 41 8.72 6.69 -60.75
C ALA A 41 8.17 7.38 -59.50
N GLU A 42 7.35 8.44 -59.68
CA GLU A 42 6.71 9.17 -58.60
C GLU A 42 5.57 8.37 -57.95
N ASP A 43 4.74 7.72 -58.77
CA ASP A 43 3.73 6.79 -58.27
C ASP A 43 4.34 5.67 -57.43
N VAL A 44 5.50 5.14 -57.85
CA VAL A 44 6.23 4.11 -57.08
C VAL A 44 6.73 4.66 -55.75
N ARG A 45 7.28 5.89 -55.73
CA ARG A 45 7.67 6.52 -54.46
C ARG A 45 6.48 6.69 -53.55
N ARG A 46 5.32 7.13 -54.09
CA ARG A 46 4.08 7.28 -53.32
C ARG A 46 3.60 5.94 -52.77
N ILE A 47 3.75 4.83 -53.49
CA ILE A 47 3.46 3.47 -52.98
C ILE A 47 4.34 3.17 -51.77
N PHE A 48 5.64 3.45 -51.81
CA PHE A 48 6.53 3.24 -50.66
C PHE A 48 6.15 4.08 -49.48
N HIS A 49 5.73 5.35 -49.67
CA HIS A 49 5.21 6.20 -48.57
C HIS A 49 3.95 5.60 -47.95
N VAL A 50 3.00 5.11 -48.76
CA VAL A 50 1.78 4.43 -48.27
C VAL A 50 2.13 3.21 -47.43
N GLU A 51 3.05 2.36 -47.93
CA GLU A 51 3.46 1.16 -47.20
C GLU A 51 4.23 1.47 -45.91
N SER A 52 5.10 2.48 -45.93
CA SER A 52 5.82 2.94 -44.73
C SER A 52 4.85 3.42 -43.66
N LEU A 53 3.84 4.20 -44.02
CA LEU A 53 2.81 4.66 -43.08
C LEU A 53 1.91 3.51 -42.59
N ARG A 54 1.64 2.50 -43.46
CA ARG A 54 0.93 1.29 -43.04
C ARG A 54 1.72 0.44 -42.04
N SER A 55 3.01 0.33 -42.23
CA SER A 55 3.89 -0.40 -41.29
C SER A 55 3.91 0.23 -39.89
N LEU A 56 3.58 1.53 -39.80
CA LEU A 56 3.39 2.24 -38.53
C LEU A 56 1.99 2.05 -37.93
N GLY A 57 1.12 1.25 -38.57
CA GLY A 57 -0.23 0.95 -38.05
C GLY A 57 -1.33 1.90 -38.51
N LEU A 58 -1.07 2.82 -39.45
CA LEU A 58 -2.10 3.71 -39.95
C LEU A 58 -3.08 2.98 -40.88
N SER A 59 -4.36 3.33 -40.75
CA SER A 59 -5.38 2.93 -41.70
C SER A 59 -5.24 3.65 -43.04
N LEU A 60 -5.69 3.06 -44.13
CA LEU A 60 -5.63 3.70 -45.45
C LEU A 60 -6.32 5.07 -45.50
N LYS A 61 -7.38 5.28 -44.70
CA LYS A 61 -8.07 6.58 -44.58
C LYS A 61 -7.19 7.65 -43.91
N GLN A 62 -6.46 7.26 -42.87
CA GLN A 62 -5.51 8.17 -42.21
C GLN A 62 -4.33 8.49 -43.13
N ILE A 63 -3.83 7.49 -43.86
CA ILE A 63 -2.77 7.68 -44.87
C ILE A 63 -3.22 8.65 -45.96
N GLY A 64 -4.46 8.54 -46.47
CA GLY A 64 -5.00 9.47 -47.47
C GLY A 64 -4.97 10.91 -46.95
N ARG A 65 -5.46 11.15 -45.76
CA ARG A 65 -5.41 12.48 -45.11
C ARG A 65 -3.97 12.99 -44.96
N ALA A 66 -3.07 12.13 -44.46
CA ALA A 66 -1.67 12.47 -44.23
C ALA A 66 -0.93 12.87 -45.53
N LEU A 67 -1.29 12.27 -46.66
CA LEU A 67 -0.64 12.54 -47.96
C LEU A 67 -1.25 13.73 -48.72
N GLU A 68 -2.47 14.16 -48.37
CA GLU A 68 -3.20 15.22 -49.09
C GLU A 68 -3.32 16.55 -48.30
N ASP A 69 -3.09 16.52 -46.98
CA ASP A 69 -3.18 17.70 -46.12
C ASP A 69 -1.85 18.48 -46.09
N PRO A 70 -1.78 19.69 -46.62
CA PRO A 70 -0.57 20.54 -46.57
C PRO A 70 -0.16 20.92 -45.14
N ALA A 71 -1.11 20.89 -44.17
CA ALA A 71 -0.85 21.19 -42.77
C ALA A 71 -0.44 19.91 -41.98
N PHE A 72 -0.29 18.78 -42.65
CA PHE A 72 0.07 17.53 -42.03
C PHE A 72 1.47 17.56 -41.40
N SER A 73 1.55 17.34 -40.09
CA SER A 73 2.80 17.24 -39.36
C SER A 73 3.14 15.79 -39.10
N PRO A 74 4.19 15.20 -39.70
CA PRO A 74 4.64 13.86 -39.43
C PRO A 74 4.99 13.64 -37.96
N SER A 75 5.58 14.63 -37.32
CA SER A 75 5.96 14.57 -35.91
C SER A 75 4.73 14.49 -34.99
N ALA A 76 3.69 15.27 -35.28
CA ALA A 76 2.44 15.22 -34.51
C ALA A 76 1.76 13.85 -34.67
N LEU A 77 1.71 13.29 -35.89
CA LEU A 77 1.17 11.96 -36.12
C LEU A 77 1.93 10.87 -35.36
N VAL A 78 3.27 10.90 -35.40
CA VAL A 78 4.08 9.93 -34.65
C VAL A 78 3.81 10.04 -33.15
N GLY A 79 3.71 11.27 -32.62
CA GLY A 79 3.34 11.50 -31.24
C GLY A 79 1.96 10.95 -30.86
N ASP A 80 0.96 11.10 -31.76
CA ASP A 80 -0.38 10.54 -31.56
C ASP A 80 -0.36 8.99 -31.57
N LEU A 81 0.42 8.39 -32.47
CA LEU A 81 0.57 6.93 -32.55
C LEU A 81 1.27 6.35 -31.32
N ILE A 82 2.27 7.07 -30.81
CA ILE A 82 2.94 6.67 -29.54
C ILE A 82 1.91 6.65 -28.41
N ARG A 83 1.20 7.78 -28.19
CA ARG A 83 0.18 7.86 -27.14
C ARG A 83 -0.89 6.77 -27.27
N TRP A 84 -1.41 6.56 -28.47
CA TRP A 84 -2.43 5.53 -28.72
C TRP A 84 -1.92 4.11 -28.48
N THR A 85 -0.63 3.88 -28.76
CA THR A 85 0.00 2.58 -28.49
C THR A 85 0.24 2.37 -27.00
N GLU A 86 0.65 3.42 -26.29
CA GLU A 86 0.81 3.42 -24.83
C GLU A 86 -0.54 3.14 -24.14
N ASP A 87 -1.60 3.85 -24.53
CA ASP A 87 -2.96 3.62 -24.03
C ASP A 87 -3.46 2.18 -24.30
N ARG A 88 -3.07 1.62 -25.45
CA ARG A 88 -3.42 0.23 -25.77
C ARG A 88 -2.64 -0.75 -24.91
N LEU A 89 -1.34 -0.53 -24.74
CA LEU A 89 -0.51 -1.36 -23.87
C LEU A 89 -1.02 -1.37 -22.43
N GLU A 90 -1.47 -0.22 -21.93
CA GLU A 90 -2.02 -0.12 -20.60
C GLU A 90 -3.31 -0.96 -20.46
N ARG A 91 -4.25 -0.83 -21.40
CA ARG A 91 -5.46 -1.67 -21.42
C ARG A 91 -5.18 -3.16 -21.50
N GLU A 92 -4.17 -3.57 -22.29
CA GLU A 92 -3.78 -4.98 -22.38
C GLU A 92 -3.12 -5.48 -21.07
N ARG A 93 -2.36 -4.62 -20.38
CA ARG A 93 -1.79 -4.92 -19.06
C ARG A 93 -2.89 -5.09 -18.00
N GLU A 94 -3.87 -4.20 -18.00
CA GLU A 94 -5.04 -4.31 -17.12
C GLU A 94 -5.81 -5.61 -17.36
N LEU A 95 -6.06 -5.95 -18.64
CA LEU A 95 -6.73 -7.20 -18.99
C LEU A 95 -5.91 -8.41 -18.54
N LEU A 96 -4.59 -8.40 -18.75
CA LEU A 96 -3.70 -9.47 -18.31
C LEU A 96 -3.70 -9.60 -16.78
N ALA A 97 -3.68 -8.50 -16.05
CA ALA A 97 -3.78 -8.51 -14.59
C ALA A 97 -5.10 -9.13 -14.11
N ARG A 98 -6.23 -8.77 -14.74
CA ARG A 98 -7.54 -9.38 -14.47
C ARG A 98 -7.56 -10.89 -14.74
N LEU A 99 -7.02 -11.32 -15.88
CA LEU A 99 -6.96 -12.74 -16.22
C LEU A 99 -6.08 -13.52 -15.24
N ARG A 100 -4.94 -12.96 -14.83
CA ARG A 100 -4.07 -13.57 -13.82
C ARG A 100 -4.74 -13.69 -12.46
N ALA A 101 -5.50 -12.69 -12.04
CA ALA A 101 -6.23 -12.74 -10.79
C ALA A 101 -7.34 -13.82 -10.80
N ILE A 102 -8.00 -14.04 -11.96
CA ILE A 102 -8.95 -15.14 -12.13
C ILE A 102 -8.22 -16.49 -12.06
N ASP A 103 -7.09 -16.63 -12.77
CA ASP A 103 -6.29 -17.86 -12.80
C ASP A 103 -5.74 -18.21 -11.39
N ALA A 104 -5.23 -17.22 -10.67
CA ALA A 104 -4.73 -17.38 -9.29
C ALA A 104 -5.81 -17.83 -8.30
N SER A 105 -7.09 -17.52 -8.57
CA SER A 105 -8.22 -18.00 -7.75
C SER A 105 -8.54 -19.50 -7.96
N ALA A 106 -7.85 -20.16 -8.90
CA ALA A 106 -8.05 -21.57 -9.26
C ALA A 106 -9.55 -21.94 -9.38
N PRO A 107 -10.34 -21.24 -10.22
CA PRO A 107 -11.77 -21.43 -10.31
C PRO A 107 -12.11 -22.87 -10.74
N ALA A 108 -12.97 -23.53 -9.97
CA ALA A 108 -13.40 -24.90 -10.28
C ALA A 108 -14.46 -24.95 -11.38
N ASP A 109 -15.26 -23.90 -11.48
CA ASP A 109 -16.33 -23.80 -12.47
C ASP A 109 -16.55 -22.34 -12.96
N TRP A 110 -17.56 -22.18 -13.84
CA TRP A 110 -17.91 -20.87 -14.37
C TRP A 110 -18.54 -19.92 -13.32
N GLN A 111 -19.11 -20.44 -12.26
CA GLN A 111 -19.69 -19.59 -11.20
C GLN A 111 -18.57 -18.89 -10.43
N ASP A 112 -17.47 -19.58 -10.17
CA ASP A 112 -16.29 -19.00 -9.54
C ASP A 112 -15.71 -17.87 -10.40
N VAL A 113 -15.54 -18.10 -11.71
CA VAL A 113 -15.07 -17.07 -12.65
C VAL A 113 -15.98 -15.84 -12.62
N LEU A 114 -17.32 -16.04 -12.71
CA LEU A 114 -18.28 -14.94 -12.69
C LEU A 114 -18.26 -14.20 -11.36
N HIS A 115 -18.02 -14.91 -10.26
CA HIS A 115 -17.90 -14.31 -8.92
C HIS A 115 -16.69 -13.37 -8.84
N VAL A 116 -15.52 -13.82 -9.30
CA VAL A 116 -14.28 -12.98 -9.34
C VAL A 116 -14.48 -11.77 -10.24
N VAL A 117 -15.10 -11.94 -11.42
CA VAL A 117 -15.41 -10.83 -12.34
C VAL A 117 -16.36 -9.82 -11.70
N SER A 118 -17.40 -10.29 -11.00
CA SER A 118 -18.36 -9.45 -10.27
C SER A 118 -17.67 -8.67 -9.15
N LEU A 119 -16.75 -9.31 -8.43
CA LEU A 119 -15.94 -8.68 -7.38
C LEU A 119 -15.10 -7.54 -7.97
N MET A 120 -14.37 -7.81 -9.05
CA MET A 120 -13.57 -6.80 -9.75
C MET A 120 -14.41 -5.59 -10.18
N GLN A 121 -15.54 -5.84 -10.85
CA GLN A 121 -16.46 -4.77 -11.28
C GLN A 121 -17.02 -3.96 -10.11
N GLY A 122 -17.30 -4.63 -8.99
CA GLY A 122 -17.78 -3.98 -7.79
C GLY A 122 -16.71 -3.11 -7.12
N LEU A 123 -15.47 -3.55 -7.11
CA LEU A 123 -14.31 -2.80 -6.59
C LEU A 123 -13.95 -1.60 -7.46
N ASP A 124 -14.16 -1.67 -8.77
CA ASP A 124 -13.98 -0.54 -9.71
C ASP A 124 -15.07 0.55 -9.60
N SER A 125 -16.09 0.36 -8.74
CA SER A 125 -17.19 1.33 -8.59
C SER A 125 -16.70 2.66 -8.01
N ALA A 126 -17.16 3.78 -8.57
CA ALA A 126 -16.92 5.12 -8.02
C ALA A 126 -17.55 5.32 -6.62
N SER A 127 -18.56 4.52 -6.24
CA SER A 127 -19.23 4.59 -4.95
C SER A 127 -18.52 3.75 -3.89
N ALA A 128 -17.99 4.38 -2.84
CA ALA A 128 -17.38 3.72 -1.70
C ALA A 128 -18.36 2.71 -1.03
N ALA A 129 -19.63 3.09 -0.87
CA ALA A 129 -20.66 2.20 -0.31
C ALA A 129 -20.85 0.92 -1.15
N ARG A 130 -20.79 1.05 -2.49
CA ARG A 130 -20.88 -0.11 -3.38
C ARG A 130 -19.63 -0.98 -3.31
N ARG A 131 -18.44 -0.38 -3.26
CA ARG A 131 -17.18 -1.13 -3.07
C ARG A 131 -17.20 -1.89 -1.75
N GLN A 132 -17.60 -1.23 -0.64
CA GLN A 132 -17.74 -1.86 0.65
C GLN A 132 -18.75 -3.02 0.63
N GLN A 133 -19.94 -2.80 0.06
CA GLN A 133 -20.96 -3.83 -0.07
C GLN A 133 -20.46 -5.04 -0.88
N THR A 134 -19.68 -4.80 -1.93
CA THR A 134 -19.08 -5.87 -2.74
C THR A 134 -18.16 -6.76 -1.92
N VAL A 135 -17.36 -6.18 -1.02
CA VAL A 135 -16.45 -6.92 -0.15
C VAL A 135 -17.20 -7.69 0.95
N LEU A 136 -18.20 -7.06 1.57
CA LEU A 136 -18.93 -7.61 2.72
C LEU A 136 -20.14 -8.48 2.33
N GLY A 137 -20.77 -8.24 1.17
CA GLY A 137 -21.97 -8.95 0.70
C GLY A 137 -21.73 -10.32 0.08
N ARG A 138 -20.68 -10.96 0.46
CA ARG A 138 -20.16 -12.23 -0.05
C ARG A 138 -21.04 -13.43 0.30
N PRO A 139 -21.32 -14.36 -0.64
CA PRO A 139 -21.86 -15.67 -0.30
C PRO A 139 -20.90 -16.46 0.60
N GLU A 140 -21.42 -17.19 1.58
CA GLU A 140 -20.62 -18.08 2.41
C GLU A 140 -19.94 -19.16 1.53
N GLY A 141 -18.61 -19.31 1.68
CA GLY A 141 -17.82 -20.30 0.94
C GLY A 141 -17.21 -19.83 -0.38
N ALA A 142 -17.48 -18.61 -0.87
CA ALA A 142 -16.83 -18.11 -2.07
C ALA A 142 -15.37 -17.70 -1.75
N ALA A 143 -14.41 -18.36 -2.39
CA ALA A 143 -13.00 -18.01 -2.28
C ALA A 143 -12.75 -16.61 -2.88
N LEU A 144 -12.04 -15.75 -2.15
CA LEU A 144 -11.59 -14.47 -2.66
C LEU A 144 -10.12 -14.55 -3.02
N PRO A 145 -9.73 -14.12 -4.24
CA PRO A 145 -8.33 -14.06 -4.60
C PRO A 145 -7.59 -13.07 -3.69
N ALA A 146 -6.69 -13.56 -2.83
CA ALA A 146 -5.94 -12.74 -1.88
C ALA A 146 -5.12 -11.66 -2.58
N GLU A 147 -4.52 -11.98 -3.74
CA GLU A 147 -3.78 -11.00 -4.56
C GLU A 147 -4.66 -9.85 -5.06
N LEU A 148 -5.90 -10.15 -5.48
CA LEU A 148 -6.87 -9.13 -5.92
C LEU A 148 -7.22 -8.20 -4.76
N LEU A 149 -7.51 -8.77 -3.59
CA LEU A 149 -7.83 -7.98 -2.39
C LEU A 149 -6.62 -7.15 -1.95
N ALA A 150 -5.42 -7.70 -1.98
CA ALA A 150 -4.19 -6.99 -1.66
C ALA A 150 -3.97 -5.79 -2.59
N GLY A 151 -4.14 -5.97 -3.91
CA GLY A 151 -4.09 -4.89 -4.88
C GLY A 151 -5.14 -3.82 -4.63
N ALA A 152 -6.38 -4.23 -4.31
CA ALA A 152 -7.46 -3.31 -3.98
C ALA A 152 -7.18 -2.51 -2.68
N VAL A 153 -6.59 -3.14 -1.65
CA VAL A 153 -6.17 -2.45 -0.42
C VAL A 153 -5.15 -1.35 -0.74
N LEU A 154 -4.16 -1.64 -1.59
CA LEU A 154 -3.12 -0.67 -1.92
C LEU A 154 -3.64 0.54 -2.70
N SER A 155 -4.72 0.39 -3.46
CA SER A 155 -5.33 1.47 -4.26
C SER A 155 -6.47 2.21 -3.56
N GLU A 156 -7.05 1.64 -2.47
CA GLU A 156 -8.23 2.20 -1.82
C GLU A 156 -7.90 3.40 -0.94
N SER A 157 -8.55 4.52 -1.20
CA SER A 157 -8.39 5.76 -0.43
C SER A 157 -9.45 5.96 0.66
N ASP A 158 -10.62 5.31 0.53
CA ASP A 158 -11.67 5.39 1.56
C ASP A 158 -11.32 4.49 2.76
N PRO A 159 -11.21 5.04 3.99
CA PRO A 159 -10.77 4.28 5.15
C PRO A 159 -11.73 3.17 5.56
N VAL A 160 -13.03 3.33 5.30
CA VAL A 160 -14.05 2.33 5.65
C VAL A 160 -13.96 1.14 4.69
N VAL A 161 -13.82 1.41 3.40
CA VAL A 161 -13.62 0.37 2.38
C VAL A 161 -12.30 -0.34 2.58
N ALA A 162 -11.21 0.42 2.85
CA ALA A 162 -9.90 -0.15 3.16
C ALA A 162 -9.95 -1.06 4.39
N GLY A 163 -10.73 -0.70 5.42
CA GLY A 163 -10.99 -1.55 6.58
C GLY A 163 -11.68 -2.87 6.21
N ALA A 164 -12.72 -2.80 5.39
CA ALA A 164 -13.44 -3.99 4.91
C ALA A 164 -12.53 -4.89 4.05
N LEU A 165 -11.72 -4.32 3.18
CA LEU A 165 -10.76 -5.05 2.35
C LEU A 165 -9.70 -5.77 3.19
N ARG A 166 -9.10 -5.09 4.18
CA ARG A 166 -8.14 -5.72 5.11
C ARG A 166 -8.78 -6.87 5.89
N TRP A 167 -10.01 -6.67 6.38
CA TRP A 167 -10.77 -7.71 7.06
C TRP A 167 -11.03 -8.93 6.16
N ALA A 168 -11.40 -8.71 4.90
CA ALA A 168 -11.63 -9.77 3.92
C ALA A 168 -10.33 -10.49 3.55
N LEU A 169 -9.25 -9.73 3.35
CA LEU A 169 -7.93 -10.27 3.02
C LEU A 169 -7.38 -11.16 4.15
N ALA A 170 -7.51 -10.74 5.41
CA ALA A 170 -7.07 -11.53 6.56
C ALA A 170 -7.83 -12.87 6.71
N ARG A 171 -8.94 -13.05 6.00
CA ARG A 171 -9.79 -14.25 5.98
C ARG A 171 -9.82 -14.99 4.64
N SER A 172 -9.04 -14.52 3.67
CA SER A 172 -8.94 -15.17 2.37
C SER A 172 -8.02 -16.40 2.45
N ASP A 173 -8.33 -17.41 1.67
CA ASP A 173 -7.47 -18.58 1.50
C ASP A 173 -6.43 -18.24 0.40
N GLY A 174 -5.29 -17.69 0.79
CA GLY A 174 -4.25 -17.35 -0.18
C GLY A 174 -3.21 -16.38 0.35
N ASP A 175 -2.14 -16.22 -0.40
CA ASP A 175 -1.02 -15.36 -0.03
C ASP A 175 -1.06 -14.03 -0.80
N GLY A 176 -1.64 -13.00 -0.19
CA GLY A 176 -1.57 -11.61 -0.68
C GLY A 176 -0.31 -10.87 -0.23
N LEU A 177 0.56 -11.52 0.57
CA LEU A 177 1.72 -10.88 1.19
C LEU A 177 2.70 -10.32 0.15
N ALA A 178 2.97 -11.06 -0.92
CA ALA A 178 3.92 -10.62 -1.96
C ALA A 178 3.48 -9.28 -2.59
N THR A 179 2.18 -9.13 -2.89
CA THR A 179 1.61 -7.89 -3.44
C THR A 179 1.70 -6.75 -2.42
N LEU A 180 1.39 -7.01 -1.15
CA LEU A 180 1.49 -6.01 -0.08
C LEU A 180 2.94 -5.60 0.19
N ALA A 181 3.87 -6.56 0.21
CA ALA A 181 5.30 -6.29 0.39
C ALA A 181 5.87 -5.42 -0.73
N ALA A 182 5.46 -5.65 -1.98
CA ALA A 182 5.79 -4.73 -3.07
C ALA A 182 5.25 -3.30 -2.82
N GLY A 183 4.08 -3.17 -2.20
CA GLY A 183 3.51 -1.89 -1.79
C GLY A 183 4.32 -1.14 -0.74
N LEU A 184 5.09 -1.84 0.12
CA LEU A 184 5.98 -1.21 1.10
C LEU A 184 7.14 -0.43 0.45
N HIS A 185 7.49 -0.75 -0.78
CA HIS A 185 8.56 -0.09 -1.55
C HIS A 185 8.04 0.97 -2.52
N SER A 186 6.76 1.34 -2.44
CA SER A 186 6.18 2.40 -3.29
C SER A 186 6.78 3.76 -2.97
N ASP A 187 6.99 4.59 -3.99
CA ASP A 187 7.36 6.01 -3.82
C ASP A 187 6.27 6.81 -3.10
N ASP A 188 5.00 6.38 -3.22
CA ASP A 188 3.85 6.99 -2.57
C ASP A 188 3.73 6.52 -1.10
N ALA A 189 3.89 7.46 -0.16
CA ALA A 189 3.77 7.19 1.28
C ALA A 189 2.38 6.65 1.67
N ASP A 190 1.31 7.07 0.99
CA ASP A 190 -0.05 6.58 1.28
C ASP A 190 -0.23 5.11 0.87
N VAL A 191 0.44 4.68 -0.20
CA VAL A 191 0.50 3.25 -0.57
C VAL A 191 1.27 2.46 0.49
N ARG A 192 2.44 2.95 0.95
CA ARG A 192 3.21 2.29 2.01
C ARG A 192 2.44 2.19 3.33
N ARG A 193 1.71 3.26 3.72
CA ARG A 193 0.82 3.25 4.91
C ARG A 193 -0.28 2.19 4.79
N ARG A 194 -0.91 2.06 3.62
CA ARG A 194 -1.92 1.03 3.37
C ARG A 194 -1.33 -0.37 3.41
N ALA A 195 -0.14 -0.55 2.84
CA ALA A 195 0.58 -1.81 2.84
C ALA A 195 0.92 -2.30 4.26
N VAL A 196 1.53 -1.44 5.08
CA VAL A 196 1.92 -1.80 6.44
C VAL A 196 0.71 -2.15 7.30
N LEU A 197 -0.39 -1.39 7.20
CA LEU A 197 -1.64 -1.69 7.91
C LEU A 197 -2.28 -3.00 7.47
N ALA A 198 -2.17 -3.33 6.19
CA ALA A 198 -2.70 -4.59 5.67
C ALA A 198 -1.86 -5.78 6.14
N ILE A 199 -0.53 -5.70 6.08
CA ILE A 199 0.38 -6.77 6.57
C ILE A 199 0.24 -6.95 8.09
N ALA A 200 0.04 -5.86 8.83
CA ALA A 200 -0.22 -5.91 10.28
C ALA A 200 -1.50 -6.71 10.62
N ALA A 201 -2.52 -6.65 9.75
CA ALA A 201 -3.79 -7.35 9.92
C ALA A 201 -3.75 -8.82 9.45
N LEU A 202 -2.74 -9.23 8.70
CA LEU A 202 -2.57 -10.63 8.28
C LEU A 202 -2.21 -11.54 9.47
N PRO A 203 -2.51 -12.85 9.37
CA PRO A 203 -2.01 -13.83 10.31
C PRO A 203 -0.50 -13.73 10.51
N GLU A 204 -0.04 -13.99 11.72
CA GLU A 204 1.37 -13.96 12.06
C GLU A 204 2.14 -15.06 11.32
N THR A 205 3.06 -14.64 10.46
CA THR A 205 4.01 -15.51 9.77
C THR A 205 5.41 -14.89 9.81
N PRO A 206 6.48 -15.69 9.73
CA PRO A 206 7.84 -15.17 9.64
C PRO A 206 8.01 -14.17 8.49
N ALA A 207 7.47 -14.51 7.31
CA ALA A 207 7.58 -13.64 6.12
C ALA A 207 6.84 -12.29 6.29
N ALA A 208 5.67 -12.27 6.94
CA ALA A 208 4.96 -11.03 7.24
C ALA A 208 5.73 -10.18 8.25
N SER A 209 6.38 -10.79 9.23
CA SER A 209 7.22 -10.09 10.21
C SER A 209 8.52 -9.57 9.59
N GLU A 210 9.14 -10.32 8.68
CA GLU A 210 10.30 -9.87 7.91
C GLU A 210 9.97 -8.65 7.05
N ALA A 211 8.86 -8.69 6.31
CA ALA A 211 8.40 -7.56 5.51
C ALA A 211 8.16 -6.28 6.35
N LEU A 212 7.54 -6.42 7.53
CA LEU A 212 7.35 -5.28 8.44
C LEU A 212 8.69 -4.75 9.00
N ALA A 213 9.66 -5.63 9.24
CA ALA A 213 10.96 -5.23 9.76
C ALA A 213 11.76 -4.37 8.77
N GLU A 214 11.59 -4.58 7.48
CA GLU A 214 12.24 -3.77 6.43
C GLU A 214 11.86 -2.29 6.49
N VAL A 215 10.66 -1.97 6.99
CA VAL A 215 10.14 -0.59 7.04
C VAL A 215 10.19 0.05 8.43
N LEU A 216 10.87 -0.55 9.40
CA LEU A 216 11.16 0.10 10.70
C LEU A 216 12.01 1.38 10.57
N GLY A 217 12.75 1.54 9.48
CA GLY A 217 13.52 2.73 9.14
C GLY A 217 12.88 3.63 8.08
N ASP A 218 11.60 3.45 7.73
CA ASP A 218 10.94 4.26 6.70
C ASP A 218 11.00 5.76 7.01
N ALA A 219 11.09 6.58 5.97
CA ALA A 219 11.07 8.04 6.11
C ALA A 219 9.75 8.56 6.71
N ASP A 220 8.64 7.89 6.43
CA ASP A 220 7.33 8.25 6.97
C ASP A 220 7.13 7.73 8.40
N PRO A 221 6.88 8.61 9.39
CA PRO A 221 6.75 8.21 10.79
C PRO A 221 5.54 7.30 11.04
N THR A 222 4.48 7.41 10.23
CA THR A 222 3.29 6.56 10.38
C THR A 222 3.60 5.13 9.94
N VAL A 223 4.35 4.96 8.84
CA VAL A 223 4.79 3.65 8.37
C VAL A 223 5.68 2.97 9.42
N ARG A 224 6.71 3.69 9.92
CA ARG A 224 7.59 3.18 10.99
C ARG A 224 6.81 2.76 12.23
N GLY A 225 5.92 3.65 12.71
CA GLY A 225 5.14 3.42 13.92
C GLY A 225 4.21 2.22 13.79
N GLN A 226 3.49 2.09 12.69
CA GLN A 226 2.59 0.95 12.46
C GLN A 226 3.34 -0.37 12.34
N ALA A 227 4.51 -0.37 11.67
CA ALA A 227 5.37 -1.55 11.63
C ALA A 227 5.89 -1.94 13.02
N ALA A 228 6.31 -0.95 13.82
CA ALA A 228 6.80 -1.18 15.17
C ALA A 228 5.72 -1.75 16.10
N LEU A 229 4.50 -1.19 16.07
CA LEU A 229 3.37 -1.70 16.84
C LEU A 229 3.01 -3.13 16.45
N ALA A 230 2.93 -3.42 15.15
CA ALA A 230 2.61 -4.75 14.67
C ALA A 230 3.68 -5.78 15.04
N LEU A 231 4.96 -5.45 14.87
CA LEU A 231 6.07 -6.34 15.23
C LEU A 231 6.17 -6.55 16.74
N GLY A 232 6.03 -5.47 17.51
CA GLY A 232 6.02 -5.56 18.97
C GLY A 232 4.87 -6.41 19.50
N GLY A 233 3.66 -6.26 18.94
CA GLY A 233 2.51 -7.10 19.26
C GLY A 233 2.74 -8.60 18.94
N ARG A 234 3.57 -8.88 17.93
CA ARG A 234 4.03 -10.24 17.58
C ARG A 234 5.24 -10.72 18.41
N GLY A 235 5.66 -9.96 19.40
CA GLY A 235 6.79 -10.32 20.25
C GLY A 235 8.17 -10.12 19.61
N VAL A 236 8.30 -9.37 18.51
CA VAL A 236 9.57 -9.15 17.79
C VAL A 236 10.35 -8.00 18.44
N GLY A 237 11.43 -8.30 19.14
CA GLY A 237 12.25 -7.33 19.88
C GLY A 237 12.96 -6.27 19.01
N ALA A 238 13.10 -6.48 17.71
CA ALA A 238 13.65 -5.49 16.79
C ALA A 238 12.82 -4.18 16.73
N ALA A 239 11.54 -4.22 17.14
CA ALA A 239 10.66 -3.06 17.20
C ALA A 239 10.98 -2.09 18.36
N VAL A 240 11.70 -2.53 19.40
CA VAL A 240 11.95 -1.75 20.63
C VAL A 240 12.48 -0.34 20.36
N PRO A 241 13.51 -0.11 19.52
CA PRO A 241 14.01 1.24 19.28
C PRO A 241 12.96 2.18 18.68
N ALA A 242 12.15 1.68 17.73
CA ALA A 242 11.08 2.46 17.10
C ALA A 242 9.94 2.77 18.08
N LEU A 243 9.54 1.80 18.92
CA LEU A 243 8.53 1.99 19.97
C LEU A 243 8.99 3.03 21.00
N VAL A 244 10.24 2.98 21.45
CA VAL A 244 10.81 3.99 22.36
C VAL A 244 10.81 5.37 21.69
N GLY A 245 11.18 5.45 20.40
CA GLY A 245 11.09 6.68 19.61
C GLY A 245 9.67 7.26 19.59
N MET A 246 8.64 6.43 19.42
CA MET A 246 7.23 6.86 19.46
C MET A 246 6.85 7.46 20.80
N VAL A 247 7.30 6.88 21.93
CA VAL A 247 7.10 7.43 23.28
C VAL A 247 7.79 8.79 23.41
N VAL A 248 9.05 8.92 22.94
CA VAL A 248 9.81 10.18 22.98
C VAL A 248 9.13 11.26 22.14
N GLU A 249 8.67 10.95 20.96
CA GLU A 249 8.02 11.87 20.02
C GLU A 249 6.58 12.22 20.42
N GLY A 250 5.90 11.35 21.19
CA GLY A 250 4.49 11.50 21.59
C GLY A 250 3.53 11.16 20.44
N VAL A 251 3.89 10.19 19.60
CA VAL A 251 3.06 9.69 18.51
C VAL A 251 2.65 8.27 18.83
N ASN A 252 1.36 8.02 19.10
CA ASN A 252 0.84 6.74 19.58
C ASN A 252 1.65 6.21 20.80
N ASP A 253 2.06 7.11 21.68
CA ASP A 253 2.93 6.83 22.80
C ASP A 253 2.31 5.87 23.82
N VAL A 254 0.98 5.91 23.99
CA VAL A 254 0.25 4.98 24.85
C VAL A 254 0.30 3.56 24.28
N ASP A 255 -0.06 3.39 23.00
CA ASP A 255 -0.01 2.08 22.35
C ASP A 255 1.42 1.51 22.36
N ALA A 256 2.42 2.37 22.11
CA ALA A 256 3.82 1.97 22.14
C ALA A 256 4.27 1.53 23.55
N ALA A 257 3.81 2.25 24.61
CA ALA A 257 4.11 1.89 25.99
C ALA A 257 3.49 0.54 26.38
N GLU A 258 2.22 0.30 26.01
CA GLU A 258 1.54 -0.98 26.25
C GLU A 258 2.28 -2.15 25.57
N VAL A 259 2.71 -1.96 24.31
CA VAL A 259 3.49 -2.97 23.58
C VAL A 259 4.85 -3.21 24.21
N LEU A 260 5.56 -2.16 24.65
CA LEU A 260 6.81 -2.29 25.40
C LEU A 260 6.60 -3.05 26.71
N GLY A 261 5.50 -2.78 27.42
CA GLY A 261 5.08 -3.51 28.61
C GLY A 261 4.86 -5.00 28.34
N ALA A 262 4.16 -5.32 27.25
CA ALA A 262 3.97 -6.72 26.82
C ALA A 262 5.29 -7.42 26.50
N LEU A 263 6.20 -6.75 25.79
CA LEU A 263 7.54 -7.25 25.46
C LEU A 263 8.42 -7.45 26.69
N SER A 264 8.26 -6.64 27.73
CA SER A 264 9.04 -6.70 28.98
C SER A 264 8.73 -7.89 29.88
N ARG A 265 7.72 -8.71 29.52
CA ARG A 265 7.47 -9.98 30.21
C ARG A 265 8.57 -11.01 30.00
N ASP A 266 9.34 -10.86 28.92
CA ASP A 266 10.57 -11.61 28.68
C ASP A 266 11.74 -10.87 29.39
N PRO A 267 12.45 -11.53 30.36
CA PRO A 267 13.48 -10.87 31.16
C PRO A 267 14.62 -10.27 30.34
N ASP A 268 15.07 -10.97 29.29
CA ASP A 268 16.18 -10.48 28.43
C ASP A 268 15.79 -9.23 27.64
N ARG A 269 14.51 -9.09 27.32
CA ARG A 269 13.97 -7.90 26.66
C ARG A 269 13.69 -6.79 27.66
N ALA A 270 13.20 -7.12 28.86
CA ALA A 270 12.95 -6.16 29.91
C ALA A 270 14.19 -5.30 30.22
N GLU A 271 15.37 -5.94 30.36
CA GLU A 271 16.62 -5.21 30.60
C GLU A 271 16.95 -4.25 29.45
N ARG A 272 16.80 -4.68 28.21
CA ARG A 272 17.07 -3.82 27.03
C ARG A 272 16.07 -2.68 26.89
N ILE A 273 14.78 -2.92 27.16
CA ILE A 273 13.75 -1.89 27.14
C ILE A 273 14.02 -0.86 28.24
N MET A 274 14.31 -1.32 29.47
CA MET A 274 14.68 -0.45 30.58
C MET A 274 15.89 0.42 30.25
N ALA A 275 16.96 -0.18 29.72
CA ALA A 275 18.16 0.56 29.34
C ALA A 275 17.87 1.64 28.28
N ALA A 276 17.00 1.33 27.30
CA ALA A 276 16.61 2.28 26.27
C ALA A 276 15.80 3.45 26.84
N LEU A 277 14.78 3.19 27.67
CA LEU A 277 13.95 4.25 28.29
C LEU A 277 14.77 5.13 29.25
N VAL A 278 15.65 4.54 30.07
CA VAL A 278 16.55 5.27 30.97
C VAL A 278 17.56 6.09 30.16
N GLY A 279 18.07 5.56 29.03
CA GLY A 279 18.94 6.30 28.13
C GLY A 279 18.26 7.57 27.58
N GLU A 280 17.00 7.46 27.17
CA GLU A 280 16.22 8.62 26.69
C GLU A 280 15.90 9.62 27.82
N LEU A 281 15.62 9.14 29.04
CA LEU A 281 15.44 10.02 30.21
C LEU A 281 16.70 10.84 30.54
N ALA A 282 17.88 10.25 30.33
CA ALA A 282 19.16 10.90 30.58
C ALA A 282 19.62 11.81 29.42
N ALA A 283 18.92 11.78 28.27
CA ALA A 283 19.28 12.58 27.12
C ALA A 283 19.10 14.08 27.40
N PRO A 284 20.06 14.95 27.02
CA PRO A 284 19.95 16.40 27.21
C PRO A 284 18.72 17.03 26.52
N SER A 285 18.19 16.37 25.50
CA SER A 285 17.01 16.75 24.74
C SER A 285 15.68 16.39 25.42
N ALA A 286 15.71 15.59 26.49
CA ALA A 286 14.52 15.14 27.20
C ALA A 286 13.85 16.27 27.99
N GLY A 287 12.98 17.02 27.33
CA GLY A 287 12.15 18.04 27.98
C GLY A 287 11.10 17.45 28.94
N PRO A 288 10.44 18.28 29.76
CA PRO A 288 9.45 17.80 30.74
C PRO A 288 8.35 16.91 30.14
N ALA A 289 7.81 17.28 28.97
CA ALA A 289 6.78 16.49 28.29
C ALA A 289 7.28 15.08 27.90
N THR A 290 8.50 14.97 27.39
CA THR A 290 9.12 13.68 27.05
C THR A 290 9.35 12.85 28.30
N ARG A 291 9.86 13.45 29.40
CA ARG A 291 10.06 12.74 30.67
C ARG A 291 8.76 12.22 31.27
N ILE A 292 7.66 12.95 31.11
CA ILE A 292 6.33 12.50 31.55
C ILE A 292 5.89 11.27 30.73
N ARG A 293 6.00 11.28 29.39
CA ARG A 293 5.65 10.12 28.56
C ARG A 293 6.52 8.91 28.85
N LEU A 294 7.82 9.10 29.04
CA LEU A 294 8.73 8.03 29.47
C LEU A 294 8.36 7.47 30.85
N ALA A 295 7.95 8.33 31.80
CA ALA A 295 7.42 7.88 33.09
C ALA A 295 6.13 7.06 32.93
N GLN A 296 5.25 7.45 32.01
CA GLN A 296 4.04 6.66 31.65
C GLN A 296 4.41 5.29 31.09
N ALA A 297 5.38 5.23 30.17
CA ALA A 297 5.83 3.97 29.61
C ALA A 297 6.46 3.04 30.66
N LEU A 298 7.18 3.59 31.64
CA LEU A 298 7.74 2.80 32.74
C LEU A 298 6.67 2.12 33.62
N VAL A 299 5.47 2.68 33.72
CA VAL A 299 4.34 2.08 34.48
C VAL A 299 3.84 0.77 33.85
N GLU A 300 3.98 0.64 32.55
CA GLU A 300 3.56 -0.55 31.80
C GLU A 300 4.56 -1.71 31.92
N LEU A 301 5.81 -1.43 32.34
CA LEU A 301 6.83 -2.45 32.47
C LEU A 301 6.67 -3.29 33.74
N SER A 302 7.09 -4.55 33.66
CA SER A 302 7.09 -5.49 34.76
C SER A 302 8.36 -5.39 35.62
N GLY A 303 8.23 -5.69 36.93
CA GLY A 303 9.37 -5.78 37.86
C GLY A 303 9.60 -4.52 38.71
N ASP A 304 10.64 -4.55 39.54
CA ASP A 304 10.93 -3.48 40.53
C ASP A 304 11.76 -2.32 39.95
N ALA A 305 12.52 -2.58 38.89
CA ALA A 305 13.43 -1.59 38.28
C ALA A 305 12.69 -0.30 37.78
N PRO A 306 11.51 -0.40 37.13
CA PRO A 306 10.74 0.78 36.76
C PRO A 306 10.35 1.67 37.95
N LEU A 307 10.00 1.04 39.08
CA LEU A 307 9.60 1.75 40.29
C LEU A 307 10.77 2.59 40.88
N GLU A 308 11.98 2.06 40.86
CA GLU A 308 13.17 2.80 41.32
C GLU A 308 13.44 4.04 40.45
N VAL A 309 13.29 3.92 39.12
CA VAL A 309 13.42 5.05 38.20
C VAL A 309 12.34 6.10 38.46
N LEU A 310 11.07 5.67 38.61
CA LEU A 310 9.96 6.58 38.94
C LEU A 310 10.15 7.29 40.28
N ARG A 311 10.71 6.63 41.33
CA ARG A 311 11.07 7.26 42.59
C ARG A 311 12.17 8.31 42.40
N GLY A 312 13.07 8.12 41.47
CA GLY A 312 14.04 9.14 41.06
C GLY A 312 13.35 10.35 40.43
N LEU A 313 12.46 10.11 39.45
CA LEU A 313 11.68 11.17 38.78
C LEU A 313 10.71 11.92 39.70
N ALA A 314 10.24 11.29 40.78
CA ALA A 314 9.44 11.95 41.80
C ALA A 314 10.19 13.09 42.55
N ARG A 315 11.53 13.16 42.37
CA ARG A 315 12.40 14.22 42.87
C ARG A 315 12.95 15.13 41.77
N ASP A 316 12.35 15.07 40.57
CA ASP A 316 12.75 15.89 39.44
C ASP A 316 12.62 17.37 39.72
N ASP A 317 13.50 18.20 39.16
CA ASP A 317 13.48 19.66 39.31
C ASP A 317 12.23 20.27 38.66
N ASP A 318 11.66 19.63 37.63
CA ASP A 318 10.40 20.02 37.03
C ASP A 318 9.21 19.50 37.87
N ARG A 319 8.40 20.43 38.36
CA ARG A 319 7.26 20.14 39.26
C ARG A 319 6.23 19.22 38.61
N ALA A 320 5.99 19.33 37.28
CA ALA A 320 5.00 18.50 36.59
C ALA A 320 5.49 17.07 36.48
N VAL A 321 6.76 16.88 36.17
CA VAL A 321 7.40 15.55 36.11
C VAL A 321 7.35 14.91 37.51
N ALA A 322 7.77 15.63 38.55
CA ALA A 322 7.81 15.11 39.91
C ALA A 322 6.40 14.70 40.40
N LEU A 323 5.37 15.51 40.10
CA LEU A 323 3.97 15.23 40.49
C LEU A 323 3.45 13.96 39.80
N VAL A 324 3.64 13.83 38.48
CA VAL A 324 3.17 12.68 37.70
C VAL A 324 3.91 11.40 38.14
N ALA A 325 5.22 11.47 38.31
CA ALA A 325 6.01 10.32 38.77
C ALA A 325 5.59 9.88 40.17
N SER A 326 5.33 10.82 41.11
CA SER A 326 4.85 10.51 42.45
C SER A 326 3.49 9.81 42.43
N ALA A 327 2.58 10.23 41.53
CA ALA A 327 1.27 9.56 41.35
C ALA A 327 1.45 8.10 40.87
N PHE A 328 2.36 7.88 39.92
CA PHE A 328 2.64 6.54 39.41
C PHE A 328 3.30 5.61 40.42
N VAL A 329 4.23 6.13 41.24
CA VAL A 329 4.79 5.38 42.38
C VAL A 329 3.66 4.93 43.31
N GLY A 330 2.70 5.80 43.66
CA GLY A 330 1.57 5.43 44.50
C GLY A 330 0.64 4.35 43.87
N VAL A 331 0.50 4.33 42.55
CA VAL A 331 -0.27 3.30 41.84
C VAL A 331 0.46 1.96 41.85
N LEU A 332 1.75 1.93 41.60
CA LEU A 332 2.55 0.71 41.57
C LEU A 332 2.73 0.12 42.96
N ASP A 333 2.94 0.95 44.00
CA ASP A 333 3.04 0.46 45.37
C ASP A 333 1.71 -0.19 45.84
N LYS A 334 0.53 0.33 45.42
CA LYS A 334 -0.76 -0.29 45.69
C LYS A 334 -0.93 -1.64 44.96
N ARG A 335 -0.61 -1.71 43.69
CA ARG A 335 -0.65 -2.97 42.91
C ARG A 335 0.25 -4.05 43.56
N SER A 336 1.46 -3.67 43.96
CA SER A 336 2.39 -4.59 44.62
C SER A 336 1.93 -5.05 46.01
N ALA A 337 1.14 -4.23 46.74
CA ALA A 337 0.53 -4.61 48.03
C ALA A 337 -0.64 -5.57 47.82
N GLU A 338 -1.48 -5.34 46.83
CA GLU A 338 -2.59 -6.23 46.45
C GLU A 338 -2.10 -7.63 46.01
N ASP A 339 -1.03 -7.69 45.20
CA ASP A 339 -0.42 -8.95 44.77
C ASP A 339 0.21 -9.75 45.92
N ARG A 340 0.67 -9.08 46.99
CA ARG A 340 1.20 -9.73 48.19
C ARG A 340 0.13 -10.12 49.19
N GLY A 341 -1.15 -9.79 48.95
CA GLY A 341 -2.26 -10.12 49.84
C GLY A 341 -2.25 -9.28 51.15
N ASP A 342 -1.57 -8.14 51.21
CA ASP A 342 -1.58 -7.23 52.34
C ASP A 342 -2.92 -6.49 52.39
N PRO A 343 -3.62 -6.46 53.57
CA PRO A 343 -4.87 -5.73 53.70
C PRO A 343 -4.63 -4.23 53.51
N PRO A 344 -5.61 -3.48 52.95
CA PRO A 344 -5.46 -2.05 52.73
C PRO A 344 -5.21 -1.33 54.09
N PRO A 345 -4.38 -0.25 54.09
CA PRO A 345 -4.09 0.49 55.29
C PRO A 345 -5.42 0.99 55.88
N VAL A 346 -5.70 0.58 57.13
CA VAL A 346 -6.88 1.01 57.88
C VAL A 346 -6.68 2.52 58.16
N ASP A 347 -7.52 3.34 57.54
CA ASP A 347 -7.56 4.77 57.82
C ASP A 347 -7.93 4.96 59.32
N SER A 348 -6.94 5.22 60.14
CA SER A 348 -7.13 5.53 61.58
C SER A 348 -7.66 6.95 61.71
N GLY A 349 -8.87 7.15 61.21
CA GLY A 349 -9.67 8.34 61.48
C GLY A 349 -10.01 8.38 62.95
N GLY A 350 -9.38 9.28 63.68
CA GLY A 350 -9.53 9.48 65.09
C GLY A 350 -10.99 9.68 65.52
N ASP A 351 -11.49 8.73 66.28
CA ASP A 351 -12.76 8.83 67.00
C ASP A 351 -12.58 9.76 68.21
N GLY A 352 -12.66 11.06 67.97
CA GLY A 352 -12.78 12.07 68.99
C GLY A 352 -14.21 12.19 69.44
N ARG A 353 -14.68 11.34 70.34
CA ARG A 353 -15.91 11.59 71.10
C ARG A 353 -15.66 12.65 72.16
N PRO A 354 -16.43 13.73 72.19
CA PRO A 354 -16.48 14.56 73.36
C PRO A 354 -17.31 13.83 74.43
N SER A 355 -16.71 13.69 75.62
CA SER A 355 -17.35 13.30 76.87
C SER A 355 -18.30 14.39 77.29
N ASP A 356 -19.61 14.16 77.21
CA ASP A 356 -20.59 14.97 77.95
C ASP A 356 -20.93 14.25 79.21
N ALA A 357 -20.48 14.88 80.32
CA ALA A 357 -20.98 14.67 81.67
C ALA A 357 -22.07 15.70 81.98
N ARG A 358 -23.24 15.20 82.30
CA ARG A 358 -24.46 15.67 82.99
C ARG A 358 -25.65 15.91 82.06
#